data_9f33dfb41afe623c55c5a67669df9412
#
_entry.id   9f33dfb41afe623c55c5a67669df9412
#
_cell.length_a   1.000
_cell.length_b   1.000
_cell.length_c   1.000
_cell.angle_alpha   90.00
_cell.angle_beta   90.00
_cell.angle_gamma   90.00
#
_symmetry.space_group_name_H-M   'P 1'
#
loop_
_entity.id
_entity.type
_entity.pdbx_description
1 polymer ?
#
loop_
_entity_poly.entity_id
_entity_poly.type
_entity_poly.pdbx_seq_one_letter_code
_entity_poly.pdbx_strand_id
1 'polypeptide(L)'
;MENFKKTFRFLKDKYTLFARTSAFKKRYKNIDQSLFNRTLDQSHLNNYIKRWNVFGEKVEVETFLLCYNLSGIIDYNIVPENFFAAIIEPKLNSYKGEQLSFLAVKNIYSRWFKEDNVFPKNYFNKIDGVYYDGQLNLIDNINKYLEGSNFEYPLICKPSLGTAGGVGVKILKNLDEVKSNLDYYENLVFQEKIKQNKILERINPGMNSIRTCLYRTNSGKFKVINNSIRFGVDGSMDNETAGGLVCSINNDGTLNKYAVKKYCEKFFSHPNSGIKFSEAIIPYYNSLSEVAESIANQIPLCNLVSLDMCLDSHNRWRCLEINLASQTIRFAQYAGKPFFGEFTEEVISHIVDKK
;
A
#
# COMPACT_ATOMS: atom_id res chain seq x y z
N MET A 1 37.26 -10.27 11.77
CA MET A 1 36.14 -9.36 11.92
C MET A 1 35.07 -9.56 10.81
N GLU A 2 35.46 -9.77 9.56
CA GLU A 2 34.55 -9.98 8.42
C GLU A 2 33.73 -11.30 8.53
N ASN A 3 34.39 -12.41 8.90
CA ASN A 3 33.69 -13.69 9.11
C ASN A 3 32.65 -13.62 10.23
N PHE A 4 32.94 -12.88 11.31
CA PHE A 4 31.98 -12.68 12.39
C PHE A 4 30.75 -11.88 11.92
N LYS A 5 30.97 -10.83 11.12
CA LYS A 5 29.86 -10.06 10.53
C LYS A 5 29.01 -10.90 9.58
N LYS A 6 29.61 -11.77 8.76
CA LYS A 6 28.89 -12.70 7.87
C LYS A 6 28.05 -13.71 8.67
N THR A 7 28.64 -14.32 9.70
CA THR A 7 27.91 -15.26 10.58
C THR A 7 26.76 -14.58 11.30
N PHE A 8 26.96 -13.38 11.86
CA PHE A 8 25.92 -12.63 12.54
C PHE A 8 24.78 -12.24 11.59
N ARG A 9 25.09 -11.80 10.38
CA ARG A 9 24.10 -11.50 9.34
C ARG A 9 23.29 -12.74 8.98
N PHE A 10 23.96 -13.87 8.75
CA PHE A 10 23.29 -15.15 8.46
C PHE A 10 22.31 -15.55 9.57
N LEU A 11 22.72 -15.49 10.82
CA LEU A 11 21.87 -15.83 11.97
C LEU A 11 20.67 -14.87 12.08
N LYS A 12 20.89 -13.58 11.86
CA LYS A 12 19.82 -12.56 11.82
C LYS A 12 18.81 -12.85 10.73
N ASP A 13 19.26 -13.20 9.52
CA ASP A 13 18.39 -13.50 8.38
C ASP A 13 17.54 -14.76 8.65
N LYS A 14 18.15 -15.82 9.21
CA LYS A 14 17.44 -17.04 9.65
C LYS A 14 16.39 -16.75 10.72
N TYR A 15 16.75 -15.96 11.73
CA TYR A 15 15.83 -15.55 12.77
C TYR A 15 14.67 -14.73 12.19
N THR A 16 14.96 -13.80 11.28
CA THR A 16 13.93 -12.99 10.62
C THR A 16 12.96 -13.86 9.84
N LEU A 17 13.46 -14.83 9.06
CA LEU A 17 12.62 -15.76 8.32
C LEU A 17 11.74 -16.60 9.25
N PHE A 18 12.31 -17.13 10.34
CA PHE A 18 11.56 -17.88 11.36
C PHE A 18 10.45 -17.01 11.98
N ALA A 19 10.77 -15.80 12.41
CA ALA A 19 9.81 -14.88 13.03
C ALA A 19 8.67 -14.52 12.08
N ARG A 20 8.98 -14.21 10.80
CA ARG A 20 7.98 -13.92 9.77
C ARG A 20 7.11 -15.13 9.47
N THR A 21 7.70 -16.32 9.31
CA THR A 21 6.95 -17.57 9.11
C THR A 21 5.97 -17.83 10.26
N SER A 22 6.42 -17.67 11.51
CA SER A 22 5.57 -17.82 12.69
C SER A 22 4.42 -16.81 12.71
N ALA A 23 4.68 -15.54 12.38
CA ALA A 23 3.66 -14.48 12.31
C ALA A 23 2.59 -14.81 11.26
N PHE A 24 2.99 -15.25 10.06
CA PHE A 24 2.04 -15.65 9.01
C PHE A 24 1.22 -16.88 9.41
N LYS A 25 1.85 -17.92 9.99
CA LYS A 25 1.12 -19.07 10.50
C LYS A 25 0.09 -18.70 11.59
N LYS A 26 0.42 -17.74 12.46
CA LYS A 26 -0.54 -17.21 13.45
C LYS A 26 -1.72 -16.50 12.75
N ARG A 27 -1.47 -15.70 11.69
CA ARG A 27 -2.54 -15.06 10.92
C ARG A 27 -3.42 -16.09 10.20
N TYR A 28 -2.83 -17.12 9.60
CA TYR A 28 -3.56 -18.17 8.88
C TYR A 28 -4.53 -18.95 9.78
N LYS A 29 -4.28 -19.06 11.09
CA LYS A 29 -5.23 -19.66 12.03
C LYS A 29 -6.58 -18.94 12.12
N ASN A 30 -6.63 -17.65 11.74
CA ASN A 30 -7.86 -16.86 11.74
C ASN A 30 -8.59 -16.88 10.38
N ILE A 31 -8.04 -17.57 9.38
CA ILE A 31 -8.64 -17.76 8.06
C ILE A 31 -9.39 -19.08 8.06
N ASP A 32 -10.45 -19.18 7.27
CA ASP A 32 -11.17 -20.44 7.08
C ASP A 32 -10.18 -21.54 6.67
N GLN A 33 -10.09 -22.59 7.48
CA GLN A 33 -9.12 -23.66 7.29
C GLN A 33 -9.37 -24.47 6.02
N SER A 34 -10.59 -24.45 5.47
CA SER A 34 -10.91 -25.08 4.20
C SER A 34 -10.09 -24.50 3.03
N LEU A 35 -9.67 -23.23 3.13
CA LEU A 35 -8.81 -22.57 2.15
C LEU A 35 -7.36 -23.08 2.13
N PHE A 36 -6.98 -23.90 3.09
CA PHE A 36 -5.66 -24.57 3.13
C PHE A 36 -5.73 -26.04 2.77
N ASN A 37 -6.92 -26.56 2.40
CA ASN A 37 -7.07 -27.93 1.98
C ASN A 37 -6.23 -28.22 0.73
N ARG A 38 -5.55 -29.36 0.71
CA ARG A 38 -4.76 -29.84 -0.42
C ARG A 38 -5.68 -30.44 -1.50
N THR A 39 -6.36 -29.58 -2.23
CA THR A 39 -7.24 -29.97 -3.35
C THR A 39 -6.48 -30.13 -4.65
N LEU A 40 -5.21 -29.69 -4.68
CA LEU A 40 -4.30 -29.85 -5.82
C LEU A 40 -3.51 -31.15 -5.73
N ASP A 41 -3.18 -31.69 -6.91
CA ASP A 41 -2.25 -32.81 -7.03
C ASP A 41 -0.88 -32.46 -6.44
N GLN A 42 -0.21 -33.45 -5.88
CA GLN A 42 1.12 -33.28 -5.27
C GLN A 42 2.16 -32.69 -6.26
N SER A 43 1.98 -32.94 -7.56
CA SER A 43 2.82 -32.38 -8.62
C SER A 43 2.83 -30.85 -8.63
N HIS A 44 1.68 -30.22 -8.43
CA HIS A 44 1.57 -28.76 -8.36
C HIS A 44 2.31 -28.19 -7.14
N LEU A 45 2.18 -28.85 -5.98
CA LEU A 45 2.92 -28.45 -4.78
C LEU A 45 4.43 -28.60 -4.97
N ASN A 46 4.87 -29.69 -5.60
CA ASN A 46 6.29 -29.94 -5.90
C ASN A 46 6.84 -28.86 -6.86
N ASN A 47 6.07 -28.49 -7.90
CA ASN A 47 6.46 -27.43 -8.84
C ASN A 47 6.59 -26.07 -8.13
N TYR A 48 5.64 -25.73 -7.27
CA TYR A 48 5.72 -24.51 -6.46
C TYR A 48 6.93 -24.51 -5.52
N ILE A 49 7.18 -25.61 -4.81
CA ILE A 49 8.36 -25.77 -3.95
C ILE A 49 9.64 -25.62 -4.77
N LYS A 50 9.74 -26.30 -5.92
CA LYS A 50 10.90 -26.21 -6.83
C LYS A 50 11.14 -24.78 -7.27
N ARG A 51 10.07 -24.04 -7.62
CA ARG A 51 10.12 -22.64 -8.05
C ARG A 51 10.78 -21.73 -7.01
N TRP A 52 10.39 -21.86 -5.76
CA TRP A 52 10.84 -20.97 -4.68
C TRP A 52 12.04 -21.50 -3.88
N ASN A 53 12.46 -22.75 -4.10
CA ASN A 53 13.65 -23.31 -3.46
C ASN A 53 14.95 -22.64 -3.91
N VAL A 54 14.92 -21.79 -4.91
CA VAL A 54 16.04 -20.98 -5.41
C VAL A 54 16.72 -20.15 -4.31
N PHE A 55 16.00 -19.80 -3.24
CA PHE A 55 16.55 -19.11 -2.10
C PHE A 55 17.28 -20.03 -1.11
N GLY A 56 17.20 -21.37 -1.25
CA GLY A 56 17.83 -22.35 -0.38
C GLY A 56 17.17 -22.46 0.99
N GLU A 57 15.90 -22.10 1.09
CA GLU A 57 15.10 -22.11 2.31
C GLU A 57 13.88 -23.03 2.15
N LYS A 58 13.36 -23.55 3.29
CA LYS A 58 12.14 -24.34 3.28
C LYS A 58 10.96 -23.50 2.76
N VAL A 59 10.34 -23.96 1.67
CA VAL A 59 9.15 -23.34 1.07
C VAL A 59 7.90 -23.81 1.81
N GLU A 60 7.16 -22.86 2.39
CA GLU A 60 5.85 -23.10 2.97
C GLU A 60 4.78 -22.95 1.87
N VAL A 61 3.87 -23.91 1.75
CA VAL A 61 2.90 -23.97 0.64
C VAL A 61 1.57 -23.27 0.93
N GLU A 62 1.36 -22.82 2.17
CA GLU A 62 0.10 -22.24 2.63
C GLU A 62 -0.33 -21.01 1.82
N THR A 63 0.62 -20.13 1.43
CA THR A 63 0.31 -18.98 0.58
C THR A 63 -0.25 -19.43 -0.77
N PHE A 64 0.36 -20.44 -1.39
CA PHE A 64 -0.05 -20.96 -2.68
C PHE A 64 -1.43 -21.64 -2.61
N LEU A 65 -1.65 -22.50 -1.61
CA LEU A 65 -2.93 -23.15 -1.39
C LEU A 65 -4.05 -22.13 -1.17
N LEU A 66 -3.81 -21.13 -0.33
CA LEU A 66 -4.76 -20.07 -0.05
C LEU A 66 -5.13 -19.29 -1.33
N CYS A 67 -4.15 -18.89 -2.12
CA CYS A 67 -4.38 -18.17 -3.37
C CYS A 67 -5.14 -19.02 -4.38
N TYR A 68 -4.77 -20.30 -4.52
CA TYR A 68 -5.48 -21.23 -5.40
C TYR A 68 -6.93 -21.46 -4.95
N ASN A 69 -7.17 -21.77 -3.67
CA ASN A 69 -8.52 -22.04 -3.18
C ASN A 69 -9.41 -20.79 -3.20
N LEU A 70 -8.83 -19.60 -3.17
CA LEU A 70 -9.57 -18.34 -3.39
C LEU A 70 -9.90 -18.11 -4.87
N SER A 71 -8.93 -18.27 -5.76
CA SER A 71 -9.05 -17.82 -7.16
C SER A 71 -9.42 -18.91 -8.16
N GLY A 72 -9.03 -20.17 -7.87
CA GLY A 72 -9.06 -21.27 -8.82
C GLY A 72 -7.90 -21.24 -9.84
N ILE A 73 -6.95 -20.32 -9.70
CA ILE A 73 -5.84 -20.12 -10.64
C ILE A 73 -4.57 -20.77 -10.10
N ILE A 74 -3.91 -21.58 -10.92
CA ILE A 74 -2.59 -22.16 -10.63
C ILE A 74 -1.53 -21.26 -11.26
N ASP A 75 -0.74 -20.58 -10.43
CA ASP A 75 0.45 -19.85 -10.86
C ASP A 75 1.58 -20.03 -9.85
N TYR A 76 2.65 -20.69 -10.28
CA TYR A 76 3.78 -20.97 -9.39
C TYR A 76 4.60 -19.73 -9.03
N ASN A 77 4.36 -18.58 -9.68
CA ASN A 77 4.98 -17.30 -9.35
C ASN A 77 4.30 -16.58 -8.19
N ILE A 78 3.23 -17.16 -7.61
CA ILE A 78 2.69 -16.69 -6.33
C ILE A 78 3.81 -16.68 -5.29
N VAL A 79 4.15 -15.50 -4.79
CA VAL A 79 5.28 -15.30 -3.86
C VAL A 79 4.91 -15.79 -2.46
N PRO A 80 5.72 -16.66 -1.80
CA PRO A 80 5.50 -17.00 -0.40
C PRO A 80 5.58 -15.75 0.48
N GLU A 81 4.54 -15.47 1.28
CA GLU A 81 4.48 -14.23 2.08
C GLU A 81 5.65 -14.09 3.06
N ASN A 82 6.11 -15.20 3.64
CA ASN A 82 7.27 -15.21 4.53
C ASN A 82 8.57 -14.90 3.80
N PHE A 83 8.77 -15.40 2.57
CA PHE A 83 9.93 -15.08 1.74
C PHE A 83 9.92 -13.62 1.31
N PHE A 84 8.75 -13.12 0.92
CA PHE A 84 8.62 -11.70 0.60
C PHE A 84 9.07 -10.82 1.76
N ALA A 85 8.49 -11.03 2.95
CA ALA A 85 8.73 -10.17 4.10
C ALA A 85 10.13 -10.33 4.73
N ALA A 86 10.76 -11.52 4.61
CA ALA A 86 12.05 -11.80 5.23
C ALA A 86 13.24 -11.70 4.26
N ILE A 87 13.04 -11.94 2.97
CA ILE A 87 14.12 -12.08 1.99
C ILE A 87 13.99 -11.01 0.90
N ILE A 88 12.84 -10.97 0.21
CA ILE A 88 12.70 -10.21 -1.04
C ILE A 88 12.63 -8.71 -0.77
N GLU A 89 11.63 -8.26 -0.02
CA GLU A 89 11.45 -6.83 0.27
C GLU A 89 12.66 -6.19 0.97
N PRO A 90 13.31 -6.81 1.99
CA PRO A 90 14.51 -6.24 2.60
C PRO A 90 15.68 -6.07 1.64
N LYS A 91 15.86 -6.99 0.66
CA LYS A 91 16.94 -6.88 -0.33
C LYS A 91 16.63 -5.89 -1.44
N LEU A 92 15.38 -5.75 -1.85
CA LEU A 92 14.95 -4.73 -2.81
C LEU A 92 15.13 -3.32 -2.23
N ASN A 93 14.81 -3.12 -0.95
CA ASN A 93 14.78 -1.82 -0.28
C ASN A 93 15.81 -1.75 0.87
N SER A 94 17.07 -2.06 0.61
CA SER A 94 18.12 -2.13 1.62
C SER A 94 18.40 -0.80 2.34
N TYR A 95 18.11 0.34 1.71
CA TYR A 95 18.36 1.69 2.26
C TYR A 95 17.14 2.35 2.91
N LYS A 96 16.01 1.66 2.98
CA LYS A 96 14.72 2.26 3.41
C LYS A 96 14.70 2.82 4.82
N GLY A 97 15.49 2.25 5.75
CA GLY A 97 15.41 2.59 7.18
C GLY A 97 15.97 3.96 7.50
N GLU A 98 17.10 4.31 6.93
CA GLU A 98 17.85 5.53 7.28
C GLU A 98 17.71 6.61 6.20
N GLN A 99 18.03 6.23 4.95
CA GLN A 99 18.19 7.19 3.86
C GLN A 99 16.85 7.67 3.26
N LEU A 100 15.78 6.88 3.40
CA LEU A 100 14.48 7.18 2.80
C LEU A 100 13.39 7.50 3.82
N SER A 101 13.70 7.49 5.11
CA SER A 101 12.72 7.72 6.18
C SER A 101 11.99 9.05 6.04
N PHE A 102 12.63 10.09 5.50
CA PHE A 102 12.02 11.39 5.27
C PHE A 102 10.83 11.35 4.29
N LEU A 103 10.80 10.42 3.33
CA LEU A 103 9.67 10.25 2.40
C LEU A 103 8.44 9.59 3.05
N ALA A 104 8.56 9.09 4.28
CA ALA A 104 7.41 8.69 5.08
C ALA A 104 6.71 9.89 5.74
N VAL A 105 7.31 11.08 5.70
CA VAL A 105 6.81 12.31 6.30
C VAL A 105 5.88 13.01 5.31
N LYS A 106 4.58 13.05 5.61
CA LYS A 106 3.56 13.60 4.69
C LYS A 106 3.71 15.10 4.42
N ASN A 107 4.42 15.84 5.32
CA ASN A 107 4.63 17.28 5.20
C ASN A 107 5.52 17.70 4.02
N ILE A 108 6.38 16.80 3.51
CA ILE A 108 7.41 17.18 2.53
C ILE A 108 7.03 16.90 1.07
N TYR A 109 5.90 16.22 0.81
CA TYR A 109 5.57 15.76 -0.54
C TYR A 109 5.54 16.91 -1.56
N SER A 110 4.89 18.02 -1.24
CA SER A 110 4.81 19.20 -2.09
C SER A 110 6.17 19.86 -2.41
N ARG A 111 7.21 19.59 -1.60
CA ARG A 111 8.57 20.09 -1.84
C ARG A 111 9.46 19.12 -2.61
N TRP A 112 9.26 17.83 -2.38
CA TRP A 112 10.08 16.79 -3.02
C TRP A 112 9.64 16.49 -4.45
N PHE A 113 8.32 16.34 -4.63
CA PHE A 113 7.75 15.96 -5.93
C PHE A 113 7.38 17.18 -6.75
N LYS A 114 7.69 17.11 -8.05
CA LYS A 114 7.53 18.25 -8.98
C LYS A 114 6.17 18.28 -9.67
N GLU A 115 5.36 17.24 -9.51
CA GLU A 115 4.04 17.16 -10.14
C GLU A 115 3.04 18.10 -9.46
N ASP A 116 2.50 19.03 -10.24
CA ASP A 116 1.45 19.92 -9.77
C ASP A 116 0.16 19.16 -9.50
N ASN A 117 -0.48 19.47 -8.37
CA ASN A 117 -1.78 18.92 -7.96
C ASN A 117 -1.87 17.40 -7.84
N VAL A 118 -0.77 16.67 -7.75
CA VAL A 118 -0.79 15.22 -7.52
C VAL A 118 -0.98 14.89 -6.05
N PHE A 119 -0.38 15.66 -5.15
CA PHE A 119 -0.60 15.52 -3.72
C PHE A 119 -1.70 16.43 -3.21
N PRO A 120 -2.39 16.08 -2.09
CA PRO A 120 -3.32 16.99 -1.45
C PRO A 120 -2.64 18.31 -1.11
N LYS A 121 -3.33 19.44 -1.37
CA LYS A 121 -2.83 20.76 -1.01
C LYS A 121 -2.62 20.84 0.50
N ASN A 122 -1.40 21.12 0.94
CA ASN A 122 -1.09 21.44 2.33
C ASN A 122 -1.46 22.89 2.60
N TYR A 123 -2.29 23.11 3.60
CA TYR A 123 -2.59 24.45 4.08
C TYR A 123 -1.55 24.90 5.11
N PHE A 124 -1.30 24.06 6.11
CA PHE A 124 -0.26 24.29 7.11
C PHE A 124 0.12 22.98 7.82
N ASN A 125 1.20 23.04 8.58
CA ASN A 125 1.80 21.91 9.26
C ASN A 125 2.12 22.28 10.71
N LYS A 126 2.10 21.30 11.61
CA LYS A 126 2.75 21.34 12.92
C LYS A 126 3.87 20.31 12.92
N ILE A 127 5.08 20.72 13.21
CA ILE A 127 6.28 19.86 13.25
C ILE A 127 7.02 20.16 14.55
N ASP A 128 7.13 19.15 15.40
CA ASP A 128 7.74 19.27 16.75
C ASP A 128 7.17 20.45 17.55
N GLY A 129 5.84 20.62 17.49
CA GLY A 129 5.14 21.69 18.18
C GLY A 129 5.17 23.05 17.50
N VAL A 130 5.97 23.26 16.46
CA VAL A 130 6.11 24.51 15.70
C VAL A 130 5.24 24.51 14.46
N TYR A 131 4.64 25.65 14.12
CA TYR A 131 3.74 25.78 12.97
C TYR A 131 4.45 26.34 11.74
N TYR A 132 4.12 25.75 10.59
CA TYR A 132 4.64 26.13 9.28
C TYR A 132 3.49 26.18 8.27
N ASP A 133 3.57 27.07 7.30
CA ASP A 133 2.62 27.11 6.18
C ASP A 133 2.76 25.89 5.27
N GLY A 134 1.96 25.81 4.21
CA GLY A 134 1.99 24.72 3.22
C GLY A 134 3.30 24.63 2.44
N GLN A 135 4.13 25.69 2.47
CA GLN A 135 5.45 25.75 1.84
C GLN A 135 6.59 25.58 2.85
N LEU A 136 6.27 25.20 4.09
CA LEU A 136 7.21 25.05 5.22
C LEU A 136 7.93 26.35 5.60
N ASN A 137 7.30 27.51 5.45
CA ASN A 137 7.75 28.76 6.05
C ASN A 137 7.19 28.87 7.47
N LEU A 138 7.99 29.39 8.39
CA LEU A 138 7.60 29.54 9.79
C LEU A 138 6.36 30.43 9.94
N ILE A 139 5.44 30.01 10.79
CA ILE A 139 4.27 30.81 11.22
C ILE A 139 4.52 31.30 12.62
N ASP A 140 4.81 32.60 12.79
CA ASP A 140 5.10 33.22 14.10
C ASP A 140 3.88 33.23 15.01
N ASN A 141 2.68 33.44 14.46
CA ASN A 141 1.43 33.47 15.21
C ASN A 141 0.35 32.67 14.50
N ILE A 142 0.10 31.45 15.00
CA ILE A 142 -0.88 30.53 14.37
C ILE A 142 -2.30 31.09 14.36
N ASN A 143 -2.74 31.79 15.43
CA ASN A 143 -4.10 32.34 15.48
C ASN A 143 -4.31 33.40 14.41
N LYS A 144 -3.37 34.34 14.29
CA LYS A 144 -3.40 35.39 13.26
C LYS A 144 -3.36 34.76 11.85
N TYR A 145 -2.54 33.74 11.65
CA TYR A 145 -2.46 33.01 10.38
C TYR A 145 -3.79 32.36 10.03
N LEU A 146 -4.41 31.64 10.97
CA LEU A 146 -5.70 30.96 10.75
C LEU A 146 -6.83 31.95 10.44
N GLU A 147 -6.88 33.10 11.12
CA GLU A 147 -7.90 34.13 10.90
C GLU A 147 -7.73 34.87 9.57
N GLY A 148 -6.50 35.02 9.10
CA GLY A 148 -6.19 35.64 7.83
C GLY A 148 -6.23 34.70 6.62
N SER A 149 -6.40 33.39 6.84
CA SER A 149 -6.35 32.38 5.79
C SER A 149 -7.73 32.04 5.24
N ASN A 150 -7.81 31.84 3.93
CA ASN A 150 -9.02 31.36 3.28
C ASN A 150 -8.90 29.83 3.02
N PHE A 151 -9.42 29.02 3.92
CA PHE A 151 -9.43 27.58 3.80
C PHE A 151 -10.70 27.06 3.13
N GLU A 152 -10.56 26.09 2.26
CA GLU A 152 -11.68 25.34 1.70
C GLU A 152 -12.09 24.19 2.63
N TYR A 153 -13.19 24.37 3.36
CA TYR A 153 -13.69 23.36 4.28
C TYR A 153 -14.51 22.27 3.57
N PRO A 154 -14.51 21.02 4.10
CA PRO A 154 -13.80 20.56 5.27
C PRO A 154 -12.31 20.27 4.98
N LEU A 155 -11.47 20.44 6.00
CA LEU A 155 -10.06 20.06 5.97
C LEU A 155 -9.87 18.61 6.45
N ILE A 156 -8.75 18.01 6.06
CA ILE A 156 -8.22 16.80 6.68
C ILE A 156 -7.07 17.18 7.62
N CYS A 157 -7.18 16.80 8.89
CA CYS A 157 -6.10 16.82 9.86
C CYS A 157 -5.65 15.39 10.12
N LYS A 158 -4.36 15.13 10.01
CA LYS A 158 -3.79 13.78 10.27
C LYS A 158 -2.38 13.89 10.82
N PRO A 159 -1.94 12.91 11.66
CA PRO A 159 -0.53 12.79 12.02
C PRO A 159 0.34 12.64 10.77
N SER A 160 1.46 13.37 10.73
CA SER A 160 2.39 13.32 9.61
C SER A 160 3.36 12.15 9.68
N LEU A 161 3.52 11.58 10.87
CA LEU A 161 4.46 10.47 11.18
C LEU A 161 3.77 9.36 11.98
N GLY A 162 4.33 8.14 11.89
CA GLY A 162 4.10 7.07 12.86
C GLY A 162 2.72 6.42 12.87
N THR A 163 1.81 6.78 11.96
CA THR A 163 0.47 6.19 11.89
C THR A 163 0.26 5.41 10.61
N ALA A 164 -0.46 4.29 10.72
CA ALA A 164 -0.88 3.47 9.60
C ALA A 164 -2.41 3.28 9.65
N GLY A 165 -3.01 2.94 8.50
CA GLY A 165 -4.41 2.55 8.46
C GLY A 165 -5.42 3.65 8.74
N GLY A 166 -5.06 4.91 8.55
CA GLY A 166 -5.96 6.05 8.78
C GLY A 166 -6.14 6.45 10.24
N VAL A 167 -5.36 5.87 11.16
CA VAL A 167 -5.41 6.25 12.58
C VAL A 167 -5.10 7.72 12.75
N GLY A 168 -5.93 8.43 13.50
CA GLY A 168 -5.75 9.86 13.80
C GLY A 168 -6.19 10.81 12.68
N VAL A 169 -6.80 10.32 11.59
CA VAL A 169 -7.37 11.18 10.55
C VAL A 169 -8.68 11.80 11.06
N LYS A 170 -8.79 13.12 10.99
CA LYS A 170 -10.00 13.89 11.34
C LYS A 170 -10.44 14.76 10.17
N ILE A 171 -11.75 14.91 10.03
CA ILE A 171 -12.39 15.82 9.08
C ILE A 171 -12.84 17.04 9.88
N LEU A 172 -12.30 18.22 9.55
CA LEU A 172 -12.55 19.48 10.27
C LEU A 172 -13.43 20.37 9.39
N LYS A 173 -14.60 20.73 9.90
CA LYS A 173 -15.66 21.39 9.12
C LYS A 173 -15.60 22.91 9.11
N ASN A 174 -14.88 23.50 10.07
CA ASN A 174 -14.78 24.94 10.26
C ASN A 174 -13.51 25.32 11.04
N LEU A 175 -13.29 26.62 11.23
CA LEU A 175 -12.14 27.17 11.91
C LEU A 175 -12.05 26.77 13.39
N ASP A 176 -13.19 26.68 14.08
CA ASP A 176 -13.22 26.32 15.51
C ASP A 176 -12.76 24.86 15.69
N GLU A 177 -13.19 23.97 14.81
CA GLU A 177 -12.69 22.58 14.81
C GLU A 177 -11.18 22.52 14.48
N VAL A 178 -10.67 23.39 13.64
CA VAL A 178 -9.21 23.50 13.39
C VAL A 178 -8.51 23.94 14.66
N LYS A 179 -8.94 25.04 15.29
CA LYS A 179 -8.33 25.58 16.52
C LYS A 179 -8.32 24.53 17.65
N SER A 180 -9.42 23.81 17.85
CA SER A 180 -9.53 22.76 18.87
C SER A 180 -8.69 21.50 18.63
N ASN A 181 -8.16 21.31 17.43
CA ASN A 181 -7.32 20.16 17.07
C ASN A 181 -5.84 20.50 16.85
N LEU A 182 -5.41 21.73 17.13
CA LEU A 182 -4.00 22.13 16.99
C LEU A 182 -3.05 21.31 17.87
N ASP A 183 -3.50 20.89 19.04
CA ASP A 183 -2.69 20.14 20.01
C ASP A 183 -2.97 18.63 20.03
N TYR A 184 -3.65 18.14 18.98
CA TYR A 184 -4.02 16.73 18.89
C TYR A 184 -2.82 15.78 18.81
N TYR A 185 -1.75 16.18 18.09
CA TYR A 185 -0.44 15.53 18.03
C TYR A 185 0.66 16.59 17.91
N GLU A 186 1.92 16.21 18.20
CA GLU A 186 3.09 17.08 18.00
C GLU A 186 3.39 17.32 16.51
N ASN A 187 3.09 16.31 15.68
CA ASN A 187 3.36 16.36 14.25
C ASN A 187 2.08 16.13 13.46
N LEU A 188 1.58 17.18 12.82
CA LEU A 188 0.31 17.21 12.09
C LEU A 188 0.49 17.80 10.70
N VAL A 189 -0.34 17.36 9.78
CA VAL A 189 -0.58 18.02 8.50
C VAL A 189 -2.06 18.36 8.36
N PHE A 190 -2.34 19.59 7.92
CA PHE A 190 -3.68 20.10 7.63
C PHE A 190 -3.79 20.30 6.12
N GLN A 191 -4.63 19.48 5.49
CA GLN A 191 -4.71 19.38 4.03
C GLN A 191 -6.13 19.57 3.52
N GLU A 192 -6.25 19.84 2.21
CA GLU A 192 -7.54 19.74 1.53
C GLU A 192 -8.16 18.35 1.70
N LYS A 193 -9.48 18.30 1.79
CA LYS A 193 -10.22 17.05 1.65
C LYS A 193 -10.48 16.81 0.17
N ILE A 194 -9.80 15.83 -0.41
CA ILE A 194 -10.04 15.46 -1.80
C ILE A 194 -11.48 14.96 -1.94
N LYS A 195 -12.21 15.54 -2.89
CA LYS A 195 -13.53 15.07 -3.29
C LYS A 195 -13.36 13.96 -4.31
N GLN A 196 -13.89 12.79 -4.00
CA GLN A 196 -13.78 11.62 -4.85
C GLN A 196 -14.59 11.73 -6.14
N ASN A 197 -14.17 10.98 -7.18
CA ASN A 197 -14.91 10.81 -8.41
C ASN A 197 -16.28 10.15 -8.16
N LYS A 198 -17.33 10.67 -8.80
CA LYS A 198 -18.71 10.24 -8.61
C LYS A 198 -18.98 8.77 -8.98
N ILE A 199 -18.21 8.20 -9.92
CA ILE A 199 -18.38 6.79 -10.30
C ILE A 199 -17.92 5.89 -9.15
N LEU A 200 -16.82 6.22 -8.50
CA LEU A 200 -16.32 5.48 -7.34
C LEU A 200 -17.22 5.70 -6.10
N GLU A 201 -17.78 6.90 -5.94
CA GLU A 201 -18.74 7.20 -4.86
C GLU A 201 -19.98 6.31 -4.91
N ARG A 202 -20.39 5.86 -6.10
CA ARG A 202 -21.53 4.92 -6.23
C ARG A 202 -21.23 3.56 -5.63
N ILE A 203 -19.98 3.10 -5.69
CA ILE A 203 -19.57 1.82 -5.09
C ILE A 203 -19.51 1.98 -3.58
N ASN A 204 -18.84 3.00 -3.09
CA ASN A 204 -18.78 3.35 -1.68
C ASN A 204 -18.62 4.88 -1.54
N PRO A 205 -19.49 5.55 -0.74
CA PRO A 205 -19.48 7.02 -0.58
C PRO A 205 -18.22 7.57 0.09
N GLY A 206 -17.50 6.74 0.85
CA GLY A 206 -16.23 7.10 1.45
C GLY A 206 -15.10 7.18 0.40
N MET A 207 -13.91 7.58 0.84
CA MET A 207 -12.73 7.51 -0.01
C MET A 207 -12.45 6.05 -0.40
N ASN A 208 -12.24 5.80 -1.69
CA ASN A 208 -11.81 4.51 -2.22
C ASN A 208 -10.42 4.67 -2.79
N SER A 209 -9.41 4.22 -2.05
CA SER A 209 -8.02 4.35 -2.49
C SER A 209 -7.53 3.12 -3.23
N ILE A 210 -6.66 3.35 -4.21
CA ILE A 210 -6.00 2.30 -4.97
C ILE A 210 -4.57 2.17 -4.44
N ARG A 211 -4.21 0.98 -3.92
CA ARG A 211 -2.83 0.62 -3.67
C ARG A 211 -2.18 0.24 -4.99
N THR A 212 -1.36 1.13 -5.52
CA THR A 212 -0.55 0.93 -6.73
C THR A 212 0.85 0.50 -6.32
N CYS A 213 1.25 -0.71 -6.65
CA CYS A 213 2.57 -1.25 -6.35
C CYS A 213 3.48 -1.09 -7.57
N LEU A 214 4.71 -0.60 -7.34
CA LEU A 214 5.68 -0.36 -8.39
C LEU A 214 7.03 -0.98 -8.05
N TYR A 215 7.67 -1.53 -9.07
CA TYR A 215 8.99 -2.13 -9.01
C TYR A 215 9.94 -1.39 -9.97
N ARG A 216 11.18 -1.11 -9.51
CA ARG A 216 12.23 -0.55 -10.35
C ARG A 216 12.91 -1.66 -11.11
N THR A 217 12.68 -1.71 -12.41
CA THR A 217 13.22 -2.72 -13.31
C THR A 217 14.73 -2.53 -13.55
N ASN A 218 15.37 -3.51 -14.18
CA ASN A 218 16.77 -3.42 -14.58
C ASN A 218 17.07 -2.25 -15.53
N SER A 219 16.04 -1.70 -16.20
CA SER A 219 16.18 -0.46 -16.99
C SER A 219 16.36 0.81 -16.12
N GLY A 220 16.26 0.69 -14.79
CA GLY A 220 16.33 1.80 -13.85
C GLY A 220 15.02 2.56 -13.66
N LYS A 221 13.97 2.23 -14.41
CA LYS A 221 12.65 2.88 -14.34
C LYS A 221 11.68 2.07 -13.50
N PHE A 222 10.83 2.75 -12.75
CA PHE A 222 9.71 2.11 -12.09
C PHE A 222 8.62 1.73 -13.09
N LYS A 223 8.03 0.54 -12.85
CA LYS A 223 6.86 0.04 -13.54
C LYS A 223 5.79 -0.38 -12.54
N VAL A 224 4.54 -0.09 -12.85
CA VAL A 224 3.40 -0.60 -12.07
C VAL A 224 3.33 -2.11 -12.26
N ILE A 225 3.32 -2.85 -11.15
CA ILE A 225 3.27 -4.32 -11.15
C ILE A 225 1.89 -4.87 -10.79
N ASN A 226 1.14 -4.16 -9.95
CA ASN A 226 -0.25 -4.49 -9.66
C ASN A 226 -0.99 -3.32 -9.01
N ASN A 227 -2.33 -3.36 -9.10
CA ASN A 227 -3.23 -2.40 -8.48
C ASN A 227 -4.34 -3.14 -7.71
N SER A 228 -4.70 -2.61 -6.56
CA SER A 228 -5.83 -3.09 -5.76
C SER A 228 -6.60 -1.92 -5.17
N ILE A 229 -7.91 -1.89 -5.37
CA ILE A 229 -8.78 -0.88 -4.77
C ILE A 229 -9.28 -1.34 -3.40
N ARG A 230 -9.39 -0.41 -2.48
CA ARG A 230 -9.93 -0.61 -1.13
C ARG A 230 -11.24 0.13 -0.99
N PHE A 231 -12.20 -0.50 -0.32
CA PHE A 231 -13.51 0.07 -0.03
C PHE A 231 -13.78 0.00 1.46
N GLY A 232 -14.33 1.06 2.03
CA GLY A 232 -14.93 1.01 3.35
C GLY A 232 -16.23 0.19 3.34
N VAL A 233 -16.64 -0.31 4.50
CA VAL A 233 -17.92 -1.01 4.72
C VAL A 233 -18.55 -0.40 5.97
N ASP A 234 -19.86 -0.18 5.94
CA ASP A 234 -20.66 0.38 7.05
C ASP A 234 -20.10 1.72 7.59
N GLY A 235 -19.65 2.59 6.67
CA GLY A 235 -19.06 3.88 7.02
C GLY A 235 -17.62 3.83 7.54
N SER A 236 -17.00 2.64 7.54
CA SER A 236 -15.57 2.51 7.90
C SER A 236 -14.66 3.16 6.85
N MET A 237 -13.42 3.42 7.25
CA MET A 237 -12.39 3.84 6.30
C MET A 237 -12.06 2.69 5.32
N ASP A 238 -11.51 3.04 4.17
CA ASP A 238 -11.07 2.13 3.10
C ASP A 238 -9.81 1.34 3.49
N ASN A 239 -9.84 0.72 4.66
CA ASN A 239 -8.73 -0.03 5.22
C ASN A 239 -9.16 -1.43 5.65
N GLU A 240 -8.40 -2.44 5.22
CA GLU A 240 -8.63 -3.84 5.56
C GLU A 240 -8.67 -4.07 7.09
N THR A 241 -7.83 -3.34 7.85
CA THR A 241 -7.79 -3.48 9.32
C THR A 241 -9.00 -2.86 10.01
N ALA A 242 -9.67 -1.91 9.35
CA ALA A 242 -10.91 -1.29 9.81
C ALA A 242 -12.17 -2.04 9.33
N GLY A 243 -12.02 -3.22 8.73
CA GLY A 243 -13.13 -4.02 8.20
C GLY A 243 -13.46 -3.79 6.73
N GLY A 244 -12.66 -2.98 6.04
CA GLY A 244 -12.82 -2.70 4.61
C GLY A 244 -12.53 -3.91 3.72
N LEU A 245 -12.93 -3.78 2.46
CA LEU A 245 -12.73 -4.75 1.40
C LEU A 245 -11.54 -4.38 0.52
N VAL A 246 -10.86 -5.38 -0.03
CA VAL A 246 -9.81 -5.22 -1.04
C VAL A 246 -10.19 -6.00 -2.29
N CYS A 247 -10.19 -5.33 -3.43
CA CYS A 247 -10.44 -5.92 -4.74
C CYS A 247 -9.25 -5.68 -5.67
N SER A 248 -8.74 -6.73 -6.30
CA SER A 248 -7.70 -6.58 -7.33
C SER A 248 -8.29 -5.94 -8.58
N ILE A 249 -7.48 -5.10 -9.26
CA ILE A 249 -7.86 -4.48 -10.53
C ILE A 249 -7.15 -5.23 -11.67
N ASN A 250 -7.86 -5.47 -12.76
CA ASN A 250 -7.32 -6.07 -13.97
C ASN A 250 -6.59 -5.01 -14.81
N ASN A 251 -5.77 -5.44 -15.77
CA ASN A 251 -4.98 -4.52 -16.61
C ASN A 251 -5.83 -3.58 -17.47
N ASP A 252 -7.08 -3.94 -17.73
CA ASP A 252 -8.07 -3.13 -18.45
C ASP A 252 -8.88 -2.19 -17.54
N GLY A 253 -8.60 -2.16 -16.24
CA GLY A 253 -9.31 -1.36 -15.25
C GLY A 253 -10.57 -2.00 -14.70
N THR A 254 -10.99 -3.17 -15.17
CA THR A 254 -12.11 -3.91 -14.58
C THR A 254 -11.71 -4.46 -13.21
N LEU A 255 -12.67 -4.60 -12.31
CA LEU A 255 -12.41 -5.21 -11.01
C LEU A 255 -12.40 -6.74 -11.11
N ASN A 256 -11.66 -7.39 -10.24
CA ASN A 256 -11.78 -8.82 -10.04
C ASN A 256 -13.22 -9.16 -9.61
N LYS A 257 -13.70 -10.35 -9.98
CA LYS A 257 -15.08 -10.79 -9.69
C LYS A 257 -15.48 -10.79 -8.22
N TYR A 258 -14.52 -10.73 -7.31
CA TYR A 258 -14.74 -10.64 -5.87
C TYR A 258 -13.70 -9.75 -5.20
N ALA A 259 -14.09 -9.16 -4.07
CA ALA A 259 -13.24 -8.53 -3.08
C ALA A 259 -13.11 -9.45 -1.86
N VAL A 260 -12.10 -9.20 -1.02
CA VAL A 260 -11.88 -9.96 0.21
C VAL A 260 -11.72 -9.04 1.41
N LYS A 261 -12.16 -9.50 2.59
CA LYS A 261 -11.77 -8.94 3.89
C LYS A 261 -10.44 -9.50 4.36
N LYS A 262 -9.94 -8.96 5.46
CA LYS A 262 -8.66 -9.31 6.11
C LYS A 262 -8.42 -10.82 6.25
N TYR A 263 -9.47 -11.59 6.53
CA TYR A 263 -9.37 -13.04 6.75
C TYR A 263 -9.95 -13.85 5.58
N CYS A 264 -9.90 -13.28 4.36
CA CYS A 264 -10.23 -13.96 3.11
C CYS A 264 -11.71 -14.27 2.89
N GLU A 265 -12.61 -13.69 3.69
CA GLU A 265 -14.03 -13.73 3.39
C GLU A 265 -14.30 -13.03 2.06
N LYS A 266 -14.97 -13.73 1.12
CA LYS A 266 -15.26 -13.23 -0.24
C LYS A 266 -16.57 -12.50 -0.32
N PHE A 267 -16.57 -11.40 -1.07
CA PHE A 267 -17.76 -10.62 -1.45
C PHE A 267 -17.77 -10.44 -2.96
N PHE A 268 -18.86 -10.76 -3.61
CA PHE A 268 -19.04 -10.60 -5.06
C PHE A 268 -19.67 -9.24 -5.42
N SER A 269 -20.25 -8.56 -4.44
CA SER A 269 -20.78 -7.20 -4.52
C SER A 269 -20.40 -6.42 -3.28
N HIS A 270 -20.40 -5.09 -3.38
CA HIS A 270 -20.17 -4.24 -2.20
C HIS A 270 -21.38 -4.33 -1.26
N PRO A 271 -21.20 -4.62 0.05
CA PRO A 271 -22.30 -4.91 0.97
C PRO A 271 -23.33 -3.79 1.08
N ASN A 272 -22.90 -2.54 1.07
CA ASN A 272 -23.79 -1.40 1.26
C ASN A 272 -24.49 -0.96 -0.04
N SER A 273 -23.79 -0.96 -1.18
CA SER A 273 -24.36 -0.49 -2.46
C SER A 273 -24.97 -1.59 -3.31
N GLY A 274 -24.63 -2.86 -3.06
CA GLY A 274 -25.07 -3.99 -3.89
C GLY A 274 -24.38 -4.07 -5.26
N ILE A 275 -23.50 -3.13 -5.61
CA ILE A 275 -22.80 -3.12 -6.90
C ILE A 275 -21.87 -4.32 -7.00
N LYS A 276 -22.04 -5.13 -8.05
CA LYS A 276 -21.19 -6.28 -8.32
C LYS A 276 -19.82 -5.84 -8.79
N PHE A 277 -18.78 -6.42 -8.22
CA PHE A 277 -17.40 -6.07 -8.60
C PHE A 277 -17.09 -6.45 -10.04
N SER A 278 -17.61 -7.57 -10.54
CA SER A 278 -17.43 -7.98 -11.93
C SER A 278 -18.03 -7.04 -12.98
N GLU A 279 -18.92 -6.13 -12.58
CA GLU A 279 -19.58 -5.14 -13.45
C GLU A 279 -18.94 -3.74 -13.29
N ALA A 280 -18.01 -3.59 -12.35
CA ALA A 280 -17.36 -2.31 -12.06
C ALA A 280 -16.06 -2.13 -12.82
N ILE A 281 -15.84 -0.92 -13.30
CA ILE A 281 -14.61 -0.51 -13.96
C ILE A 281 -14.09 0.78 -13.34
N ILE A 282 -12.78 0.88 -13.17
CA ILE A 282 -12.13 2.09 -12.67
C ILE A 282 -12.03 3.11 -13.81
N PRO A 283 -12.65 4.28 -13.66
CA PRO A 283 -12.58 5.31 -14.70
C PRO A 283 -11.15 5.87 -14.80
N TYR A 284 -10.76 6.28 -16.00
CA TYR A 284 -9.44 6.87 -16.28
C TYR A 284 -8.25 5.99 -15.87
N TYR A 285 -8.44 4.68 -15.83
CA TYR A 285 -7.44 3.73 -15.31
C TYR A 285 -6.12 3.78 -16.07
N ASN A 286 -6.15 3.97 -17.40
CA ASN A 286 -4.95 3.98 -18.24
C ASN A 286 -3.92 5.06 -17.82
N SER A 287 -4.38 6.21 -17.31
CA SER A 287 -3.49 7.28 -16.86
C SER A 287 -2.95 7.08 -15.43
N LEU A 288 -3.49 6.11 -14.66
CA LEU A 288 -3.00 5.82 -13.31
C LEU A 288 -1.53 5.42 -13.30
N SER A 289 -1.14 4.55 -14.23
CA SER A 289 0.24 4.04 -14.30
C SER A 289 1.22 5.16 -14.63
N GLU A 290 0.90 6.05 -15.55
CA GLU A 290 1.76 7.19 -15.92
C GLU A 290 2.02 8.10 -14.72
N VAL A 291 0.97 8.48 -14.00
CA VAL A 291 1.09 9.34 -12.81
C VAL A 291 1.87 8.62 -11.69
N ALA A 292 1.57 7.36 -11.43
CA ALA A 292 2.26 6.59 -10.39
C ALA A 292 3.75 6.37 -10.71
N GLU A 293 4.08 6.03 -11.97
CA GLU A 293 5.45 5.85 -12.43
C GLU A 293 6.24 7.18 -12.38
N SER A 294 5.61 8.32 -12.72
CA SER A 294 6.24 9.64 -12.61
C SER A 294 6.64 9.94 -11.16
N ILE A 295 5.74 9.72 -10.19
CA ILE A 295 6.04 9.90 -8.77
C ILE A 295 7.17 8.96 -8.33
N ALA A 296 7.04 7.66 -8.63
CA ALA A 296 7.99 6.65 -8.18
C ALA A 296 9.41 6.87 -8.74
N ASN A 297 9.53 7.35 -9.98
CA ASN A 297 10.83 7.61 -10.62
C ASN A 297 11.63 8.74 -9.93
N GLN A 298 10.99 9.57 -9.10
CA GLN A 298 11.67 10.59 -8.28
C GLN A 298 12.14 10.07 -6.92
N ILE A 299 11.84 8.80 -6.57
CA ILE A 299 12.24 8.19 -5.30
C ILE A 299 13.58 7.47 -5.49
N PRO A 300 14.70 7.98 -4.92
CA PRO A 300 15.99 7.34 -5.04
C PRO A 300 16.09 6.10 -4.13
N LEU A 301 17.12 5.28 -4.30
CA LEU A 301 17.56 4.21 -3.37
C LEU A 301 16.45 3.20 -2.98
N CYS A 302 15.38 3.11 -3.75
CA CYS A 302 14.23 2.25 -3.52
C CYS A 302 13.93 1.47 -4.79
N ASN A 303 13.69 0.17 -4.70
CA ASN A 303 13.34 -0.67 -5.83
C ASN A 303 11.89 -1.20 -5.77
N LEU A 304 11.24 -1.03 -4.62
CA LEU A 304 9.85 -1.43 -4.43
C LEU A 304 9.14 -0.36 -3.61
N VAL A 305 8.07 0.20 -4.16
CA VAL A 305 7.25 1.23 -3.50
C VAL A 305 5.77 0.95 -3.77
N SER A 306 4.90 1.35 -2.88
CA SER A 306 3.49 1.49 -3.22
C SER A 306 2.96 2.87 -2.88
N LEU A 307 2.04 3.32 -3.71
CA LEU A 307 1.35 4.60 -3.60
C LEU A 307 -0.12 4.34 -3.28
N ASP A 308 -0.68 5.10 -2.35
CA ASP A 308 -2.12 5.14 -2.13
C ASP A 308 -2.70 6.25 -3.01
N MET A 309 -3.27 5.84 -4.14
CA MET A 309 -3.83 6.72 -5.15
C MET A 309 -5.34 6.86 -5.00
N CYS A 310 -5.89 8.01 -5.30
CA CYS A 310 -7.33 8.19 -5.45
C CYS A 310 -7.66 9.02 -6.69
N LEU A 311 -8.85 8.81 -7.25
CA LEU A 311 -9.35 9.60 -8.37
C LEU A 311 -10.24 10.72 -7.83
N ASP A 312 -9.89 11.97 -8.12
CA ASP A 312 -10.66 13.14 -7.65
C ASP A 312 -11.89 13.45 -8.54
N SER A 313 -12.72 14.35 -8.07
CA SER A 313 -13.95 14.77 -8.80
C SER A 313 -13.67 15.50 -10.13
N HIS A 314 -12.43 15.87 -10.40
CA HIS A 314 -11.97 16.47 -11.66
C HIS A 314 -11.30 15.43 -12.57
N ASN A 315 -11.45 14.13 -12.26
CA ASN A 315 -10.86 13.00 -12.99
C ASN A 315 -9.32 12.99 -12.99
N ARG A 316 -8.68 13.52 -11.95
CA ARG A 316 -7.23 13.52 -11.77
C ARG A 316 -6.83 12.49 -10.74
N TRP A 317 -5.76 11.76 -11.01
CA TRP A 317 -5.14 10.88 -10.02
C TRP A 317 -4.37 11.70 -8.99
N ARG A 318 -4.65 11.42 -7.72
CA ARG A 318 -4.04 12.09 -6.56
C ARG A 318 -3.37 11.04 -5.68
N CYS A 319 -2.18 11.34 -5.17
CA CYS A 319 -1.43 10.47 -4.26
C CYS A 319 -1.63 10.92 -2.81
N LEU A 320 -2.22 10.06 -1.99
CA LEU A 320 -2.51 10.32 -0.57
C LEU A 320 -1.33 10.01 0.34
N GLU A 321 -0.55 8.95 -0.02
CA GLU A 321 0.55 8.43 0.79
C GLU A 321 1.52 7.59 -0.04
N ILE A 322 2.80 7.62 0.36
CA ILE A 322 3.89 6.80 -0.20
C ILE A 322 4.29 5.77 0.84
N ASN A 323 4.32 4.49 0.44
CA ASN A 323 4.69 3.38 1.30
C ASN A 323 5.99 2.74 0.80
N LEU A 324 7.06 2.90 1.57
CA LEU A 324 8.41 2.42 1.24
C LEU A 324 8.72 1.05 1.85
N ALA A 325 7.86 0.53 2.70
CA ALA A 325 8.08 -0.71 3.43
C ALA A 325 6.77 -1.41 3.78
N SER A 326 6.88 -2.69 4.15
CA SER A 326 5.75 -3.52 4.61
C SER A 326 4.64 -3.63 3.56
N GLN A 327 5.05 -3.87 2.32
CA GLN A 327 4.13 -4.04 1.20
C GLN A 327 3.19 -5.22 1.43
N THR A 328 1.93 -5.06 1.03
CA THR A 328 0.90 -6.08 1.23
C THR A 328 0.70 -6.88 -0.06
N ILE A 329 1.48 -7.93 -0.28
CA ILE A 329 1.47 -8.70 -1.53
C ILE A 329 0.19 -9.51 -1.76
N ARG A 330 -0.51 -9.88 -0.68
CA ARG A 330 -1.73 -10.70 -0.76
C ARG A 330 -2.85 -10.03 -1.55
N PHE A 331 -2.89 -8.70 -1.63
CA PHE A 331 -3.96 -8.00 -2.33
C PHE A 331 -4.07 -8.38 -3.82
N ALA A 332 -2.94 -8.54 -4.50
CA ALA A 332 -2.90 -9.08 -5.85
C ALA A 332 -3.09 -10.61 -5.85
N GLN A 333 -2.38 -11.30 -4.96
CA GLN A 333 -2.26 -12.75 -4.98
C GLN A 333 -3.55 -13.49 -4.61
N TYR A 334 -4.42 -12.91 -3.78
CA TYR A 334 -5.73 -13.50 -3.50
C TYR A 334 -6.67 -13.53 -4.72
N ALA A 335 -6.37 -12.77 -5.76
CA ALA A 335 -7.03 -12.86 -7.06
C ALA A 335 -6.34 -13.86 -8.03
N GLY A 336 -5.34 -14.60 -7.57
CA GLY A 336 -4.57 -15.54 -8.37
C GLY A 336 -3.49 -14.88 -9.25
N LYS A 337 -3.14 -13.61 -8.98
CA LYS A 337 -2.13 -12.86 -9.74
C LYS A 337 -0.82 -12.83 -8.97
N PRO A 338 0.33 -13.24 -9.57
CA PRO A 338 1.63 -13.07 -8.94
C PRO A 338 1.91 -11.60 -8.62
N PHE A 339 2.48 -11.34 -7.45
CA PHE A 339 2.72 -9.96 -7.00
C PHE A 339 3.60 -9.15 -7.97
N PHE A 340 4.66 -9.75 -8.49
CA PHE A 340 5.58 -9.10 -9.44
C PHE A 340 5.18 -9.28 -10.91
N GLY A 341 4.14 -10.06 -11.20
CA GLY A 341 3.72 -10.32 -12.57
C GLY A 341 4.86 -10.83 -13.46
N GLU A 342 5.04 -10.22 -14.61
CA GLU A 342 6.10 -10.53 -15.58
C GLU A 342 7.53 -10.29 -15.04
N PHE A 343 7.71 -9.45 -14.02
CA PHE A 343 9.01 -9.14 -13.43
C PHE A 343 9.47 -10.17 -12.37
N THR A 344 8.74 -11.26 -12.17
CA THR A 344 9.08 -12.25 -11.12
C THR A 344 10.47 -12.84 -11.30
N GLU A 345 10.87 -13.19 -12.55
CA GLU A 345 12.20 -13.71 -12.84
C GLU A 345 13.30 -12.69 -12.60
N GLU A 346 13.07 -11.45 -13.02
CA GLU A 346 14.01 -10.36 -12.83
C GLU A 346 14.26 -10.11 -11.32
N VAL A 347 13.20 -10.12 -10.53
CA VAL A 347 13.29 -9.97 -9.06
C VAL A 347 14.08 -11.12 -8.43
N ILE A 348 13.80 -12.36 -8.83
CA ILE A 348 14.51 -13.53 -8.31
C ILE A 348 16.00 -13.44 -8.62
N SER A 349 16.36 -13.17 -9.88
CA SER A 349 17.77 -13.00 -10.31
C SER A 349 18.46 -11.90 -9.49
N HIS A 350 17.84 -10.72 -9.39
CA HIS A 350 18.37 -9.61 -8.60
C HIS A 350 18.63 -9.96 -7.11
N ILE A 351 17.79 -10.83 -6.53
CA ILE A 351 17.96 -11.26 -5.13
C ILE A 351 19.03 -12.34 -4.97
N VAL A 352 19.14 -13.25 -5.94
CA VAL A 352 20.11 -14.34 -5.92
C VAL A 352 21.53 -13.83 -6.22
N ASP A 353 21.69 -12.94 -7.20
CA ASP A 353 22.99 -12.41 -7.62
C ASP A 353 23.62 -11.47 -6.56
N LYS A 354 22.80 -10.93 -5.65
CA LYS A 354 23.26 -10.15 -4.48
C LYS A 354 23.73 -11.01 -3.29
N LYS A 355 23.82 -12.33 -3.45
CA LYS A 355 24.43 -13.22 -2.45
C LYS A 355 25.95 -13.12 -2.51
#